data_6ad7c37e25731fc82a6a006437233983
#
_entry.id   6ad7c37e25731fc82a6a006437233983
#
_cell.length_a   1.000
_cell.length_b   1.000
_cell.length_c   1.000
_cell.angle_alpha   90.00
_cell.angle_beta   90.00
_cell.angle_gamma   90.00
#
_symmetry.space_group_name_H-M   'P 1'
#
loop_
_entity.id
_entity.type
_entity.pdbx_description
1 polymer ?
#
loop_
_entity_poly.entity_id
_entity_poly.type
_entity_poly.pdbx_seq_one_letter_code
_entity_poly.pdbx_strand_id
1 'polypeptide(L)'
;YVDLNMSHDELVDRLTMSGLNHEGTETVGSDQAIDLEVTSNRVDCLGHIGVAREVAVLYDQPLTIPAAEIKTKGASVSDHVSVEIQSPKNCFRYTARLVQGVKVGPSPQWLQDRLATIGIAAVNNVVDVTNYVMMECGQPLHAFDFANIKDGKIIVRDAAKDEKFVAIDHKNYTLNEGMCVIADGSGPVAIAGVM
;
A
#
# COMPACT_ATOMS: atom_id res chain seq x y z
N TYR A 1 -0.32 15.77 -8.47
CA TYR A 1 -1.59 15.97 -7.78
C TYR A 1 -1.98 17.44 -7.67
N VAL A 2 -1.04 18.33 -7.44
CA VAL A 2 -1.22 19.80 -7.35
C VAL A 2 -0.07 20.46 -8.08
N ASP A 3 -0.34 21.49 -8.86
CA ASP A 3 0.70 22.28 -9.51
C ASP A 3 1.39 23.17 -8.47
N LEU A 4 2.68 22.91 -8.23
CA LEU A 4 3.47 23.65 -7.25
C LEU A 4 4.05 24.90 -7.87
N ASN A 5 3.42 26.05 -7.63
CA ASN A 5 3.85 27.37 -8.11
C ASN A 5 4.55 28.19 -7.02
N MET A 6 4.91 27.54 -5.90
CA MET A 6 5.57 28.16 -4.75
C MET A 6 6.99 27.63 -4.58
N SER A 7 7.79 28.32 -3.81
CA SER A 7 9.12 27.84 -3.42
C SER A 7 9.02 26.66 -2.42
N HIS A 8 10.09 25.87 -2.35
CA HIS A 8 10.21 24.81 -1.36
C HIS A 8 9.98 25.34 0.07
N ASP A 9 10.66 26.42 0.44
CA ASP A 9 10.59 26.97 1.80
C ASP A 9 9.19 27.47 2.13
N GLU A 10 8.49 28.11 1.21
CA GLU A 10 7.11 28.53 1.40
C GLU A 10 6.17 27.34 1.58
N LEU A 11 6.36 26.26 0.81
CA LEU A 11 5.56 25.05 0.95
C LEU A 11 5.76 24.41 2.32
N VAL A 12 7.00 24.26 2.74
CA VAL A 12 7.37 23.67 4.03
C VAL A 12 6.81 24.50 5.19
N ASP A 13 6.97 25.82 5.16
CA ASP A 13 6.44 26.72 6.19
C ASP A 13 4.92 26.62 6.30
N ARG A 14 4.19 26.60 5.19
CA ARG A 14 2.74 26.50 5.20
C ARG A 14 2.26 25.13 5.69
N LEU A 15 2.91 24.05 5.31
CA LEU A 15 2.58 22.69 5.81
C LEU A 15 2.81 22.62 7.31
N THR A 16 3.92 23.14 7.81
CA THR A 16 4.22 23.22 9.26
C THR A 16 3.16 24.01 10.00
N MET A 17 2.80 25.20 9.49
CA MET A 17 1.76 26.03 10.11
C MET A 17 0.37 25.41 10.05
N SER A 18 0.12 24.45 9.15
CA SER A 18 -1.14 23.68 9.10
C SER A 18 -1.14 22.44 10.00
N GLY A 19 -0.02 22.15 10.68
CA GLY A 19 0.12 21.04 11.62
C GLY A 19 0.77 19.79 11.04
N LEU A 20 1.41 19.89 9.88
CA LEU A 20 2.30 18.86 9.30
C LEU A 20 3.74 19.32 9.48
N ASN A 21 4.33 18.94 10.61
CA ASN A 21 5.66 19.40 11.01
C ASN A 21 6.73 18.94 10.02
N HIS A 22 7.59 19.86 9.62
CA HIS A 22 8.74 19.55 8.77
C HIS A 22 9.91 19.04 9.62
N GLU A 23 10.33 17.81 9.36
CA GLU A 23 11.47 17.17 10.05
C GLU A 23 12.77 17.32 9.26
N GLY A 24 12.70 17.42 7.95
CA GLY A 24 13.86 17.58 7.10
C GLY A 24 13.55 17.54 5.62
N THR A 25 14.53 17.92 4.81
CA THR A 25 14.48 17.79 3.36
C THR A 25 15.79 17.19 2.85
N GLU A 26 15.67 16.15 2.05
CA GLU A 26 16.78 15.51 1.37
C GLU A 26 16.70 15.76 -0.14
N THR A 27 17.83 16.08 -0.77
CA THR A 27 17.91 16.18 -2.24
C THR A 27 18.31 14.82 -2.80
N VAL A 28 17.45 14.23 -3.61
CA VAL A 28 17.68 12.93 -4.26
C VAL A 28 17.63 13.13 -5.78
N GLY A 29 18.79 13.15 -6.42
CA GLY A 29 18.89 13.45 -7.84
C GLY A 29 18.43 14.89 -8.15
N SER A 30 17.38 15.03 -8.94
CA SER A 30 16.73 16.30 -9.26
C SER A 30 15.49 16.59 -8.43
N ASP A 31 15.15 15.73 -7.47
CA ASP A 31 13.96 15.82 -6.65
C ASP A 31 14.30 16.16 -5.20
N GLN A 32 13.29 16.56 -4.43
CA GLN A 32 13.41 16.86 -3.01
C GLN A 32 12.43 16.00 -2.22
N ALA A 33 12.95 15.19 -1.33
CA ALA A 33 12.15 14.44 -0.35
C ALA A 33 11.92 15.31 0.88
N ILE A 34 10.68 15.69 1.11
CA ILE A 34 10.26 16.45 2.31
C ILE A 34 9.77 15.44 3.34
N ASP A 35 10.44 15.40 4.48
CA ASP A 35 10.01 14.58 5.63
C ASP A 35 9.05 15.37 6.50
N LEU A 36 7.86 14.81 6.70
CA LEU A 36 6.77 15.42 7.45
C LEU A 36 6.35 14.52 8.60
N GLU A 37 6.38 15.03 9.82
CA GLU A 37 5.76 14.38 10.95
C GLU A 37 4.23 14.43 10.83
N VAL A 38 3.62 13.26 10.63
CA VAL A 38 2.16 13.13 10.57
C VAL A 38 1.65 12.65 11.92
N THR A 39 0.91 13.51 12.60
CA THR A 39 0.33 13.19 13.92
C THR A 39 -0.74 12.11 13.83
N SER A 40 -0.97 11.37 14.91
CA SER A 40 -1.88 10.21 14.95
C SER A 40 -3.35 10.52 14.64
N ASN A 41 -3.76 11.78 14.72
CA ASN A 41 -5.10 12.26 14.34
C ASN A 41 -5.22 12.64 12.84
N ARG A 42 -4.11 12.60 12.08
CA ARG A 42 -4.05 12.96 10.67
C ARG A 42 -3.67 11.78 9.78
N VAL A 43 -4.27 10.62 10.06
CA VAL A 43 -4.06 9.39 9.26
C VAL A 43 -4.37 9.56 7.77
N ASP A 44 -5.17 10.55 7.41
CA ASP A 44 -5.47 10.97 6.05
C ASP A 44 -4.23 11.47 5.29
N CYS A 45 -3.20 11.95 6.00
CA CYS A 45 -1.96 12.48 5.45
C CYS A 45 -0.81 11.46 5.42
N LEU A 46 -1.05 10.19 5.77
CA LEU A 46 -0.03 9.13 5.68
C LEU A 46 0.30 8.70 4.24
N GLY A 47 -0.41 9.22 3.24
CA GLY A 47 -0.11 9.01 1.81
C GLY A 47 -0.03 10.34 1.07
N HIS A 48 0.68 10.34 -0.06
CA HIS A 48 0.91 11.55 -0.87
C HIS A 48 -0.37 12.26 -1.31
N ILE A 49 -1.44 11.50 -1.63
CA ILE A 49 -2.73 12.11 -2.00
C ILE A 49 -3.34 12.88 -0.82
N GLY A 50 -3.15 12.41 0.40
CA GLY A 50 -3.61 13.12 1.60
C GLY A 50 -2.89 14.45 1.79
N VAL A 51 -1.56 14.44 1.73
CA VAL A 51 -0.75 15.67 1.79
C VAL A 51 -1.08 16.60 0.61
N ALA A 52 -1.24 16.06 -0.59
CA ALA A 52 -1.63 16.86 -1.76
C ALA A 52 -2.99 17.54 -1.57
N ARG A 53 -3.93 16.91 -0.87
CA ARG A 53 -5.22 17.54 -0.53
C ARG A 53 -5.05 18.72 0.41
N GLU A 54 -4.15 18.64 1.39
CA GLU A 54 -3.81 19.78 2.25
C GLU A 54 -3.20 20.92 1.45
N VAL A 55 -2.21 20.61 0.59
CA VAL A 55 -1.59 21.61 -0.30
C VAL A 55 -2.64 22.28 -1.20
N ALA A 56 -3.54 21.49 -1.79
CA ALA A 56 -4.62 22.03 -2.63
C ALA A 56 -5.49 23.05 -1.89
N VAL A 57 -5.83 22.78 -0.64
CA VAL A 57 -6.61 23.70 0.22
C VAL A 57 -5.79 24.92 0.62
N LEU A 58 -4.54 24.74 1.04
CA LEU A 58 -3.67 25.83 1.50
C LEU A 58 -3.39 26.86 0.40
N TYR A 59 -3.37 26.44 -0.86
CA TYR A 59 -3.03 27.30 -1.99
C TYR A 59 -4.21 27.60 -2.93
N ASP A 60 -5.43 27.16 -2.56
CA ASP A 60 -6.62 27.29 -3.40
C ASP A 60 -6.39 26.76 -4.83
N GLN A 61 -5.78 25.58 -4.93
CA GLN A 61 -5.43 24.92 -6.18
C GLN A 61 -6.26 23.65 -6.38
N PRO A 62 -6.54 23.26 -7.63
CA PRO A 62 -7.25 22.04 -7.91
C PRO A 62 -6.40 20.81 -7.54
N LEU A 63 -7.04 19.82 -6.90
CA LEU A 63 -6.47 18.50 -6.69
C LEU A 63 -6.75 17.60 -7.88
N THR A 64 -5.71 17.09 -8.53
CA THR A 64 -5.80 16.16 -9.65
C THR A 64 -5.35 14.77 -9.22
N ILE A 65 -6.31 13.86 -9.03
CA ILE A 65 -6.00 12.45 -8.73
C ILE A 65 -5.95 11.68 -10.06
N PRO A 66 -4.87 10.92 -10.33
CA PRO A 66 -4.76 10.13 -11.55
C PRO A 66 -5.93 9.16 -11.70
N ALA A 67 -6.58 9.17 -12.86
CA ALA A 67 -7.65 8.23 -13.15
C ALA A 67 -7.06 6.81 -13.34
N ALA A 68 -7.54 5.87 -12.54
CA ALA A 68 -7.18 4.46 -12.67
C ALA A 68 -8.19 3.72 -13.57
N GLU A 69 -8.14 3.97 -14.87
CA GLU A 69 -8.97 3.24 -15.83
C GLU A 69 -8.37 1.87 -16.13
N ILE A 70 -9.00 0.83 -15.63
CA ILE A 70 -8.58 -0.54 -15.89
C ILE A 70 -9.46 -1.16 -16.96
N LYS A 71 -8.84 -1.54 -18.08
CA LYS A 71 -9.50 -2.36 -19.11
C LYS A 71 -9.48 -3.82 -18.69
N THR A 72 -10.57 -4.29 -18.12
CA THR A 72 -10.73 -5.71 -17.79
C THR A 72 -11.02 -6.52 -19.05
N LYS A 73 -10.47 -7.74 -19.13
CA LYS A 73 -10.69 -8.69 -20.22
C LYS A 73 -10.82 -10.10 -19.66
N GLY A 74 -11.56 -10.94 -20.35
CA GLY A 74 -11.69 -12.37 -20.03
C GLY A 74 -12.91 -12.68 -19.16
N ALA A 75 -12.87 -13.86 -18.52
CA ALA A 75 -13.93 -14.33 -17.64
C ALA A 75 -14.02 -13.51 -16.34
N SER A 76 -15.13 -13.66 -15.62
CA SER A 76 -15.29 -13.01 -14.33
C SER A 76 -14.24 -13.54 -13.33
N VAL A 77 -13.69 -12.66 -12.51
CA VAL A 77 -12.76 -13.07 -11.43
C VAL A 77 -13.43 -14.06 -10.47
N SER A 78 -14.73 -13.96 -10.26
CA SER A 78 -15.52 -14.87 -9.41
C SER A 78 -15.55 -16.33 -9.91
N ASP A 79 -15.22 -16.56 -11.18
CA ASP A 79 -15.08 -17.92 -11.71
C ASP A 79 -13.77 -18.59 -11.30
N HIS A 80 -12.82 -17.83 -10.78
CA HIS A 80 -11.48 -18.27 -10.44
C HIS A 80 -11.13 -18.07 -8.96
N VAL A 81 -11.60 -16.98 -8.37
CA VAL A 81 -11.25 -16.58 -7.00
C VAL A 81 -12.51 -16.32 -6.19
N SER A 82 -12.55 -16.86 -4.98
CA SER A 82 -13.53 -16.51 -3.98
C SER A 82 -12.88 -15.80 -2.79
N VAL A 83 -13.58 -14.83 -2.22
CA VAL A 83 -13.15 -14.11 -1.02
C VAL A 83 -14.22 -14.30 0.05
N GLU A 84 -13.80 -14.78 1.22
CA GLU A 84 -14.66 -14.99 2.38
C GLU A 84 -14.11 -14.22 3.58
N ILE A 85 -14.97 -13.48 4.28
CA ILE A 85 -14.60 -12.77 5.52
C ILE A 85 -15.32 -13.49 6.67
N GLN A 86 -14.56 -14.26 7.46
CA GLN A 86 -15.04 -14.97 8.66
C GLN A 86 -14.80 -14.16 9.93
N SER A 87 -13.93 -13.15 9.90
CA SER A 87 -13.67 -12.24 11.04
C SER A 87 -14.11 -10.80 10.70
N PRO A 88 -15.42 -10.51 10.67
CA PRO A 88 -15.93 -9.18 10.32
C PRO A 88 -15.59 -8.10 11.34
N LYS A 89 -15.18 -8.46 12.55
CA LYS A 89 -14.70 -7.51 13.57
C LYS A 89 -13.32 -6.93 13.22
N ASN A 90 -12.48 -7.73 12.61
CA ASN A 90 -11.11 -7.37 12.27
C ASN A 90 -10.96 -6.92 10.82
N CYS A 91 -11.88 -7.32 9.93
CA CYS A 91 -11.86 -6.94 8.52
C CYS A 91 -13.30 -6.69 8.02
N PHE A 92 -13.64 -5.45 7.74
CA PHE A 92 -14.95 -5.07 7.22
C PHE A 92 -15.09 -5.29 5.72
N ARG A 93 -13.96 -5.25 5.00
CA ARG A 93 -13.94 -5.40 3.54
C ARG A 93 -12.60 -5.95 3.09
N TYR A 94 -12.63 -6.92 2.21
CA TYR A 94 -11.46 -7.44 1.52
C TYR A 94 -11.81 -7.60 0.04
N THR A 95 -10.94 -7.13 -0.83
CA THR A 95 -11.14 -7.22 -2.28
C THR A 95 -9.93 -7.88 -2.92
N ALA A 96 -10.18 -8.65 -3.99
CA ALA A 96 -9.14 -9.29 -4.75
C ALA A 96 -9.29 -8.98 -6.25
N ARG A 97 -8.16 -8.94 -6.95
CA ARG A 97 -8.09 -8.88 -8.40
C ARG A 97 -7.14 -9.96 -8.92
N LEU A 98 -7.48 -10.55 -10.03
CA LEU A 98 -6.61 -11.49 -10.72
C LEU A 98 -5.98 -10.78 -11.92
N VAL A 99 -4.66 -10.78 -11.97
CA VAL A 99 -3.88 -10.21 -13.08
C VAL A 99 -3.14 -11.35 -13.76
N GLN A 100 -3.39 -11.55 -15.05
CA GLN A 100 -2.79 -12.62 -15.82
C GLN A 100 -1.64 -12.12 -16.70
N GLY A 101 -0.69 -13.02 -16.99
CA GLY A 101 0.43 -12.72 -17.88
C GLY A 101 1.48 -11.79 -17.27
N VAL A 102 1.52 -11.68 -15.95
CA VAL A 102 2.54 -10.92 -15.24
C VAL A 102 3.92 -11.55 -15.46
N LYS A 103 4.88 -10.70 -15.83
CA LYS A 103 6.31 -11.08 -15.87
C LYS A 103 7.00 -10.32 -14.76
N VAL A 104 7.42 -11.05 -13.73
CA VAL A 104 8.20 -10.45 -12.65
C VAL A 104 9.58 -10.06 -13.17
N GLY A 105 9.99 -8.84 -12.90
CA GLY A 105 11.25 -8.29 -13.36
C GLY A 105 11.54 -6.93 -12.72
N PRO A 106 12.61 -6.24 -13.11
CA PRO A 106 12.91 -4.92 -12.60
C PRO A 106 11.78 -3.92 -12.90
N SER A 107 11.52 -3.04 -11.96
CA SER A 107 10.61 -1.92 -12.15
C SER A 107 11.14 -0.93 -13.18
N PRO A 108 10.29 -0.18 -13.87
CA PRO A 108 10.73 0.93 -14.71
C PRO A 108 11.46 1.99 -13.87
N GLN A 109 12.43 2.67 -14.47
CA GLN A 109 13.34 3.57 -13.77
C GLN A 109 12.60 4.64 -12.95
N TRP A 110 11.55 5.24 -13.52
CA TRP A 110 10.76 6.27 -12.81
C TRP A 110 10.16 5.78 -11.48
N LEU A 111 9.78 4.49 -11.41
CA LEU A 111 9.21 3.91 -10.19
C LEU A 111 10.32 3.65 -9.16
N GLN A 112 11.47 3.15 -9.62
CA GLN A 112 12.64 2.96 -8.76
C GLN A 112 13.10 4.30 -8.16
N ASP A 113 13.20 5.36 -8.99
CA ASP A 113 13.62 6.68 -8.53
C ASP A 113 12.68 7.24 -7.47
N ARG A 114 11.37 7.16 -7.68
CA ARG A 114 10.38 7.64 -6.72
C ARG A 114 10.40 6.88 -5.40
N LEU A 115 10.59 5.57 -5.44
CA LEU A 115 10.72 4.78 -4.20
C LEU A 115 12.03 5.10 -3.48
N ALA A 116 13.13 5.24 -4.23
CA ALA A 116 14.42 5.61 -3.66
C ALA A 116 14.38 6.98 -2.97
N THR A 117 13.64 7.95 -3.53
CA THR A 117 13.47 9.29 -2.94
C THR A 117 12.86 9.24 -1.53
N ILE A 118 12.02 8.25 -1.26
CA ILE A 118 11.40 8.04 0.06
C ILE A 118 12.06 6.92 0.87
N GLY A 119 13.29 6.52 0.51
CA GLY A 119 14.07 5.53 1.24
C GLY A 119 13.65 4.08 1.04
N ILE A 120 12.78 3.77 0.07
CA ILE A 120 12.34 2.40 -0.22
C ILE A 120 13.20 1.80 -1.33
N ALA A 121 13.92 0.73 -1.02
CA ALA A 121 14.69 0.00 -2.02
C ALA A 121 13.79 -0.77 -3.00
N ALA A 122 14.05 -0.64 -4.30
CA ALA A 122 13.33 -1.39 -5.31
C ALA A 122 13.71 -2.89 -5.26
N VAL A 123 12.72 -3.76 -5.40
CA VAL A 123 12.85 -5.22 -5.38
C VAL A 123 12.49 -5.83 -6.73
N ASN A 124 11.25 -5.64 -7.15
CA ASN A 124 10.75 -6.04 -8.46
C ASN A 124 9.43 -5.31 -8.73
N ASN A 125 8.99 -5.33 -9.98
CA ASN A 125 7.82 -4.58 -10.43
C ASN A 125 6.51 -4.91 -9.67
N VAL A 126 6.36 -6.09 -9.10
CA VAL A 126 5.17 -6.45 -8.33
C VAL A 126 5.22 -5.81 -6.94
N VAL A 127 6.32 -6.03 -6.22
CA VAL A 127 6.53 -5.47 -4.87
C VAL A 127 6.58 -3.94 -4.90
N ASP A 128 7.27 -3.38 -5.88
CA ASP A 128 7.46 -1.94 -6.00
C ASP A 128 6.14 -1.22 -6.30
N VAL A 129 5.26 -1.82 -7.11
CA VAL A 129 3.90 -1.27 -7.34
C VAL A 129 3.08 -1.30 -6.05
N THR A 130 3.16 -2.35 -5.23
CA THR A 130 2.43 -2.40 -3.95
C THR A 130 2.93 -1.33 -2.98
N ASN A 131 4.25 -1.14 -2.89
CA ASN A 131 4.86 -0.08 -2.09
C ASN A 131 4.48 1.32 -2.60
N TYR A 132 4.53 1.53 -3.91
CA TYR A 132 4.16 2.81 -4.51
C TYR A 132 2.70 3.18 -4.20
N VAL A 133 1.76 2.26 -4.39
CA VAL A 133 0.33 2.50 -4.11
C VAL A 133 0.09 2.75 -2.62
N MET A 134 0.78 2.03 -1.74
CA MET A 134 0.71 2.27 -0.30
C MET A 134 1.16 3.69 0.05
N MET A 135 2.27 4.16 -0.50
CA MET A 135 2.77 5.52 -0.26
C MET A 135 1.94 6.59 -0.98
N GLU A 136 1.31 6.25 -2.09
CA GLU A 136 0.45 7.17 -2.84
C GLU A 136 -0.86 7.46 -2.10
N CYS A 137 -1.59 6.43 -1.69
CA CYS A 137 -2.95 6.56 -1.16
C CYS A 137 -3.17 5.98 0.24
N GLY A 138 -2.14 5.45 0.88
CA GLY A 138 -2.22 4.85 2.21
C GLY A 138 -2.84 3.44 2.22
N GLN A 139 -3.05 2.79 1.05
CA GLN A 139 -3.68 1.48 0.96
C GLN A 139 -2.61 0.38 0.81
N PRO A 140 -2.38 -0.45 1.83
CA PRO A 140 -1.50 -1.61 1.70
C PRO A 140 -2.13 -2.68 0.80
N LEU A 141 -1.29 -3.33 -0.01
CA LEU A 141 -1.68 -4.39 -0.92
C LEU A 141 -0.87 -5.65 -0.64
N HIS A 142 -1.52 -6.81 -0.71
CA HIS A 142 -0.86 -8.10 -0.81
C HIS A 142 -0.85 -8.59 -2.24
N ALA A 143 0.29 -9.08 -2.70
CA ALA A 143 0.43 -9.74 -4.00
C ALA A 143 0.79 -11.21 -3.77
N PHE A 144 -0.04 -12.10 -4.30
CA PHE A 144 0.16 -13.53 -4.21
C PHE A 144 0.31 -14.15 -5.60
N ASP A 145 1.20 -15.11 -5.73
CA ASP A 145 1.19 -15.98 -6.91
C ASP A 145 -0.06 -16.87 -6.85
N PHE A 146 -0.96 -16.66 -7.80
CA PHE A 146 -2.24 -17.38 -7.86
C PHE A 146 -2.07 -18.90 -7.94
N ALA A 147 -1.00 -19.39 -8.57
CA ALA A 147 -0.72 -20.82 -8.63
C ALA A 147 -0.49 -21.45 -7.24
N ASN A 148 -0.10 -20.64 -6.26
CA ASN A 148 0.16 -21.07 -4.88
C ASN A 148 -1.03 -20.85 -3.96
N ILE A 149 -2.12 -20.22 -4.42
CA ILE A 149 -3.34 -20.04 -3.63
C ILE A 149 -4.22 -21.28 -3.76
N LYS A 150 -4.29 -22.04 -2.68
CA LYS A 150 -5.02 -23.30 -2.66
C LYS A 150 -6.53 -23.08 -2.87
N ASP A 151 -7.11 -23.85 -3.79
CA ASP A 151 -8.53 -23.81 -4.15
C ASP A 151 -9.02 -22.46 -4.71
N GLY A 152 -8.13 -21.54 -5.08
CA GLY A 152 -8.49 -20.18 -5.51
C GLY A 152 -9.24 -19.40 -4.43
N LYS A 153 -9.05 -19.72 -3.15
CA LYS A 153 -9.76 -19.10 -2.03
C LYS A 153 -8.88 -18.14 -1.23
N ILE A 154 -9.44 -17.00 -0.91
CA ILE A 154 -8.90 -16.10 0.12
C ILE A 154 -9.90 -16.04 1.27
N ILE A 155 -9.45 -16.37 2.47
CA ILE A 155 -10.26 -16.40 3.68
C ILE A 155 -9.63 -15.46 4.70
N VAL A 156 -10.35 -14.41 5.07
CA VAL A 156 -9.95 -13.53 6.19
C VAL A 156 -10.61 -14.06 7.46
N ARG A 157 -9.80 -14.59 8.36
CA ARG A 157 -10.28 -15.25 9.58
C ARG A 157 -9.38 -15.00 10.78
N ASP A 158 -9.83 -15.37 11.94
CA ASP A 158 -8.97 -15.44 13.10
C ASP A 158 -8.09 -16.71 13.02
N ALA A 159 -6.86 -16.61 13.50
CA ALA A 159 -5.97 -17.73 13.63
C ALA A 159 -6.50 -18.73 14.68
N ALA A 160 -6.24 -20.01 14.47
CA ALA A 160 -6.46 -21.01 15.50
C ALA A 160 -5.36 -20.91 16.57
N LYS A 161 -5.66 -21.45 17.76
CA LYS A 161 -4.66 -21.55 18.82
C LYS A 161 -3.47 -22.38 18.37
N ASP A 162 -2.27 -21.85 18.58
CA ASP A 162 -0.99 -22.47 18.24
C ASP A 162 -0.82 -22.80 16.73
N GLU A 163 -1.58 -22.11 15.86
CA GLU A 163 -1.48 -22.27 14.40
C GLU A 163 -0.09 -21.86 13.91
N LYS A 164 0.48 -22.68 13.03
CA LYS A 164 1.82 -22.44 12.48
C LYS A 164 1.74 -21.61 11.21
N PHE A 165 2.65 -20.67 11.09
CA PHE A 165 2.78 -19.78 9.95
C PHE A 165 4.25 -19.56 9.58
N VAL A 166 4.58 -19.66 8.30
CA VAL A 166 5.90 -19.31 7.79
C VAL A 166 5.77 -17.97 7.06
N ALA A 167 6.39 -16.94 7.61
CA ALA A 167 6.31 -15.60 7.05
C ALA A 167 7.31 -15.38 5.91
N ILE A 168 7.21 -14.23 5.24
CA ILE A 168 8.07 -13.84 4.11
C ILE A 168 9.55 -13.72 4.50
N ASP A 169 9.85 -13.53 5.78
CA ASP A 169 11.21 -13.54 6.35
C ASP A 169 11.74 -14.97 6.58
N HIS A 170 11.02 -15.99 6.12
CA HIS A 170 11.31 -17.42 6.25
C HIS A 170 11.38 -17.92 7.70
N LYS A 171 10.85 -17.15 8.66
CA LYS A 171 10.76 -17.60 10.06
C LYS A 171 9.44 -18.29 10.34
N ASN A 172 9.49 -19.21 11.29
CA ASN A 172 8.32 -19.91 11.79
C ASN A 172 7.70 -19.13 12.96
N TYR A 173 6.43 -18.80 12.82
CA TYR A 173 5.64 -18.18 13.86
C TYR A 173 4.59 -19.13 14.39
N THR A 174 4.25 -18.97 15.67
CA THR A 174 3.11 -19.65 16.29
C THR A 174 2.08 -18.58 16.61
N LEU A 175 0.93 -18.67 15.96
CA LEU A 175 -0.12 -17.68 16.08
C LEU A 175 -1.00 -17.96 17.29
N ASN A 176 -1.48 -16.89 17.91
CA ASN A 176 -2.46 -16.97 18.99
C ASN A 176 -3.89 -16.82 18.44
N GLU A 177 -4.83 -17.40 19.14
CA GLU A 177 -6.24 -17.22 18.85
C GLU A 177 -6.64 -15.72 18.84
N GLY A 178 -7.41 -15.33 17.85
CA GLY A 178 -7.84 -13.94 17.66
C GLY A 178 -6.90 -13.06 16.83
N MET A 179 -5.71 -13.53 16.46
CA MET A 179 -4.89 -12.84 15.44
C MET A 179 -5.57 -12.96 14.08
N CYS A 180 -5.78 -11.85 13.40
CA CYS A 180 -6.38 -11.88 12.07
C CYS A 180 -5.36 -12.36 11.03
N VAL A 181 -5.75 -13.34 10.23
CA VAL A 181 -4.91 -13.87 9.14
C VAL A 181 -5.64 -13.82 7.81
N ILE A 182 -4.85 -13.67 6.75
CA ILE A 182 -5.28 -13.99 5.40
C ILE A 182 -4.88 -15.44 5.15
N ALA A 183 -5.85 -16.28 4.83
CA ALA A 183 -5.66 -17.70 4.63
C ALA A 183 -6.16 -18.13 3.25
N ASP A 184 -5.70 -19.28 2.80
CA ASP A 184 -6.24 -19.99 1.65
C ASP A 184 -6.89 -21.32 2.08
N GLY A 185 -7.12 -22.24 1.15
CA GLY A 185 -7.68 -23.56 1.46
C GLY A 185 -6.75 -24.48 2.27
N SER A 186 -5.49 -24.11 2.49
CA SER A 186 -4.51 -24.93 3.23
C SER A 186 -4.10 -24.34 4.58
N GLY A 187 -4.19 -23.02 4.76
CA GLY A 187 -3.76 -22.37 5.99
C GLY A 187 -3.47 -20.87 5.81
N PRO A 188 -2.86 -20.21 6.81
CA PRO A 188 -2.52 -18.81 6.75
C PRO A 188 -1.42 -18.55 5.70
N VAL A 189 -1.61 -17.53 4.88
CA VAL A 189 -0.65 -17.04 3.87
C VAL A 189 -0.12 -15.65 4.20
N ALA A 190 -0.76 -14.93 5.13
CA ALA A 190 -0.28 -13.65 5.66
C ALA A 190 -0.90 -13.35 7.03
N ILE A 191 -0.22 -12.55 7.85
CA ILE A 191 -0.77 -11.98 9.08
C ILE A 191 -1.31 -10.59 8.75
N ALA A 192 -2.62 -10.40 8.90
CA ALA A 192 -3.29 -9.18 8.50
C ALA A 192 -2.79 -7.96 9.30
N GLY A 193 -2.41 -6.90 8.58
CA GLY A 193 -1.92 -5.65 9.16
C GLY A 193 -0.50 -5.71 9.72
N VAL A 194 0.23 -6.82 9.53
CA VAL A 194 1.59 -7.01 10.05
C VAL A 194 2.54 -7.48 8.95
N MET A 195 2.20 -8.59 8.28
CA MET A 195 3.13 -9.26 7.35
C MET A 195 2.34 -10.13 6.36
#